data_4ebc9af180c84739d1e84a918fb73c24
#
_entry.id   4ebc9af180c84739d1e84a918fb73c24
#
_cell.length_a   1.000
_cell.length_b   1.000
_cell.length_c   1.000
_cell.angle_alpha   90.00
_cell.angle_beta   90.00
_cell.angle_gamma   90.00
#
_symmetry.space_group_name_H-M   'P 1'
#
loop_
_entity.id
_entity.type
_entity.pdbx_description
1 polymer ?
#
loop_
_entity_poly.entity_id
_entity_poly.type
_entity_poly.pdbx_seq_one_letter_code
_entity_poly.pdbx_strand_id
1 'polypeptide(L)'
;MITLHDIKSGQSFEVKEGTTLQEVCEQHCQQTDMPIAAALYNNECVGLQTKADVSGDIDWLPINTREGNQCIIRTAIFLLVRAVSDLYPDGKVKVKHALRKALYCELEIGHTVTIRDVEIIKKRMHEIVEQDEPISQVIASTETAMA
;
A
#
# COMPACT_ATOMS: atom_id res chain seq x y z
N MET A 1 -25.02 11.15 5.69
CA MET A 1 -24.03 12.17 5.32
C MET A 1 -23.11 12.37 6.52
N ILE A 2 -21.80 12.41 6.27
CA ILE A 2 -20.77 12.69 7.26
C ILE A 2 -19.94 13.87 6.76
N THR A 3 -19.32 14.61 7.68
CA THR A 3 -18.48 15.75 7.36
C THR A 3 -17.02 15.37 7.56
N LEU A 4 -16.21 15.56 6.55
CA LEU A 4 -14.75 15.39 6.61
C LEU A 4 -14.10 16.78 6.55
N HIS A 5 -13.13 17.01 7.42
CA HIS A 5 -12.35 18.24 7.47
C HIS A 5 -10.91 17.96 7.01
N ASP A 6 -10.52 18.51 5.88
CA ASP A 6 -9.15 18.42 5.38
C ASP A 6 -8.26 19.37 6.14
N ILE A 7 -7.36 18.81 6.95
CA ILE A 7 -6.45 19.56 7.82
C ILE A 7 -5.52 20.50 7.03
N LYS A 8 -5.06 20.06 5.84
CA LYS A 8 -4.11 20.85 5.04
C LYS A 8 -4.76 21.99 4.29
N SER A 9 -5.90 21.75 3.66
CA SER A 9 -6.62 22.81 2.93
C SER A 9 -7.50 23.66 3.81
N GLY A 10 -7.85 23.17 5.01
CA GLY A 10 -8.81 23.81 5.91
C GLY A 10 -10.25 23.73 5.41
N GLN A 11 -10.52 22.96 4.36
CA GLN A 11 -11.85 22.81 3.79
C GLN A 11 -12.61 21.67 4.47
N SER A 12 -13.91 21.84 4.59
CA SER A 12 -14.81 20.79 5.04
C SER A 12 -15.78 20.45 3.92
N PHE A 13 -16.04 19.17 3.74
CA PHE A 13 -16.94 18.67 2.73
C PHE A 13 -17.81 17.53 3.27
N GLU A 14 -19.02 17.46 2.73
CA GLU A 14 -19.98 16.42 3.09
C GLU A 14 -19.86 15.27 2.10
N VAL A 15 -19.75 14.05 2.63
CA VAL A 15 -19.70 12.81 1.84
C VAL A 15 -20.77 11.84 2.36
N LYS A 16 -21.15 10.92 1.49
CA LYS A 16 -22.06 9.85 1.89
C LYS A 16 -21.31 8.86 2.76
N GLU A 17 -21.89 8.43 3.87
CA GLU A 17 -21.36 7.35 4.70
C GLU A 17 -21.12 6.09 3.87
N GLY A 18 -19.95 5.45 4.06
CA GLY A 18 -19.54 4.28 3.31
C GLY A 18 -18.82 4.57 1.99
N THR A 19 -18.64 5.86 1.61
CA THR A 19 -17.80 6.25 0.46
C THR A 19 -16.34 5.93 0.76
N THR A 20 -15.60 5.38 -0.20
CA THR A 20 -14.17 5.11 -0.01
C THR A 20 -13.37 6.41 0.00
N LEU A 21 -12.27 6.42 0.75
CA LEU A 21 -11.37 7.58 0.78
C LEU A 21 -10.75 7.86 -0.60
N GLN A 22 -10.66 6.87 -1.46
CA GLN A 22 -10.24 7.05 -2.84
C GLN A 22 -11.24 7.91 -3.61
N GLU A 23 -12.53 7.57 -3.56
CA GLU A 23 -13.59 8.36 -4.21
C GLU A 23 -13.67 9.78 -3.65
N VAL A 24 -13.49 9.92 -2.33
CA VAL A 24 -13.41 11.24 -1.68
C VAL A 24 -12.20 12.03 -2.19
N CYS A 25 -11.04 11.40 -2.31
CA CYS A 25 -9.84 12.03 -2.84
C CYS A 25 -10.04 12.50 -4.28
N GLU A 26 -10.61 11.67 -5.14
CA GLU A 26 -10.86 11.99 -6.55
C GLU A 26 -11.81 13.18 -6.71
N GLN A 27 -12.76 13.35 -5.79
CA GLN A 27 -13.75 14.44 -5.84
C GLN A 27 -13.24 15.74 -5.21
N HIS A 28 -12.44 15.66 -4.17
CA HIS A 28 -12.11 16.80 -3.31
C HIS A 28 -10.61 17.15 -3.23
N CYS A 29 -9.71 16.21 -3.53
CA CYS A 29 -8.30 16.50 -3.62
C CYS A 29 -8.02 17.30 -4.90
N GLN A 30 -8.02 18.62 -4.76
CA GLN A 30 -7.59 19.48 -5.85
C GLN A 30 -6.07 19.40 -6.00
N GLN A 31 -5.64 18.81 -7.13
CA GLN A 31 -4.30 18.93 -7.70
C GLN A 31 -3.13 18.87 -6.71
N THR A 32 -2.87 17.68 -6.21
CA THR A 32 -1.50 17.39 -5.80
C THR A 32 -0.75 16.90 -7.03
N ASP A 33 0.40 17.50 -7.34
CA ASP A 33 1.28 17.05 -8.43
C ASP A 33 1.80 15.61 -8.19
N MET A 34 1.53 15.05 -7.04
CA MET A 34 1.98 13.74 -6.60
C MET A 34 0.80 12.83 -6.25
N PRO A 35 0.84 11.56 -6.64
CA PRO A 35 -0.17 10.58 -6.26
C PRO A 35 -0.31 10.46 -4.74
N ILE A 36 -1.54 10.30 -4.27
CA ILE A 36 -1.84 10.03 -2.86
C ILE A 36 -1.70 8.53 -2.61
N ALA A 37 -0.91 8.15 -1.61
CA ALA A 37 -0.67 6.75 -1.25
C ALA A 37 -1.60 6.24 -0.14
N ALA A 38 -1.99 7.12 0.77
CA ALA A 38 -2.81 6.79 1.95
C ALA A 38 -3.43 8.08 2.52
N ALA A 39 -4.18 7.96 3.60
CA ALA A 39 -4.68 9.09 4.36
C ALA A 39 -4.50 8.87 5.87
N LEU A 40 -4.33 9.96 6.62
CA LEU A 40 -4.59 9.98 8.05
C LEU A 40 -6.08 10.33 8.23
N TYR A 41 -6.85 9.38 8.69
CA TYR A 41 -8.27 9.56 8.98
C TYR A 41 -8.48 9.44 10.49
N ASN A 42 -8.88 10.53 11.12
CA ASN A 42 -8.97 10.64 12.58
C ASN A 42 -7.66 10.21 13.29
N ASN A 43 -6.51 10.68 12.79
CA ASN A 43 -5.16 10.31 13.26
C ASN A 43 -4.72 8.87 13.03
N GLU A 44 -5.49 8.06 12.33
CA GLU A 44 -5.11 6.71 11.95
C GLU A 44 -4.68 6.67 10.48
N CYS A 45 -3.50 6.07 10.21
CA CYS A 45 -3.02 5.88 8.85
C CYS A 45 -3.76 4.71 8.20
N VAL A 46 -4.57 5.02 7.19
CA VAL A 46 -5.44 4.05 6.51
C VAL A 46 -5.22 4.07 5.00
N GLY A 47 -5.51 2.95 4.36
CA GLY A 47 -5.49 2.87 2.91
C GLY A 47 -6.69 3.59 2.27
N LEU A 48 -6.56 3.96 1.00
CA LEU A 48 -7.61 4.69 0.27
C LEU A 48 -8.88 3.87 0.04
N GLN A 49 -8.83 2.54 0.17
CA GLN A 49 -10.01 1.67 0.10
C GLN A 49 -10.84 1.67 1.39
N THR A 50 -10.36 2.31 2.45
CA THR A 50 -11.10 2.46 3.71
C THR A 50 -12.34 3.31 3.47
N LYS A 51 -13.45 2.87 4.04
CA LYS A 51 -14.72 3.61 3.95
C LYS A 51 -14.78 4.70 5.01
N ALA A 52 -15.30 5.84 4.62
CA ALA A 52 -15.59 6.93 5.54
C ALA A 52 -16.94 6.67 6.20
N ASP A 53 -16.91 6.22 7.45
CA ASP A 53 -18.12 5.84 8.20
C ASP A 53 -18.46 6.84 9.33
N VAL A 54 -17.51 7.69 9.71
CA VAL A 54 -17.70 8.71 10.77
C VAL A 54 -17.17 10.06 10.33
N SER A 55 -17.77 11.14 10.84
CA SER A 55 -17.24 12.49 10.63
C SER A 55 -15.89 12.64 11.32
N GLY A 56 -15.01 13.49 10.78
CA GLY A 56 -13.71 13.74 11.39
C GLY A 56 -12.70 14.39 10.48
N ASP A 57 -11.47 14.36 10.93
CA ASP A 57 -10.34 14.98 10.25
C ASP A 57 -9.70 14.02 9.23
N ILE A 58 -9.28 14.58 8.12
CA ILE A 58 -8.54 13.86 7.09
C ILE A 58 -7.29 14.64 6.68
N ASP A 59 -6.17 13.94 6.52
CA ASP A 59 -4.95 14.45 5.91
C ASP A 59 -4.46 13.47 4.84
N TRP A 60 -4.32 13.97 3.63
CA TRP A 60 -3.87 13.17 2.50
C TRP A 60 -2.34 12.98 2.52
N LEU A 61 -1.89 11.77 2.28
CA LEU A 61 -0.48 11.39 2.32
C LEU A 61 0.06 11.13 0.91
N PRO A 62 0.64 12.15 0.23
CA PRO A 62 1.31 11.96 -1.05
C PRO A 62 2.53 11.04 -0.93
N ILE A 63 2.90 10.40 -2.03
CA ILE A 63 4.05 9.46 -2.09
C ILE A 63 5.41 10.09 -1.73
N ASN A 64 5.53 11.41 -1.81
CA ASN A 64 6.75 12.16 -1.45
C ASN A 64 6.82 12.51 0.04
N THR A 65 5.79 12.22 0.83
CA THR A 65 5.84 12.30 2.29
C THR A 65 6.50 11.06 2.88
N ARG A 66 6.99 11.15 4.12
CA ARG A 66 7.59 10.01 4.82
C ARG A 66 6.60 8.84 4.94
N GLU A 67 5.41 9.14 5.38
CA GLU A 67 4.33 8.16 5.61
C GLU A 67 3.83 7.56 4.30
N GLY A 68 3.59 8.38 3.29
CA GLY A 68 3.19 7.93 1.95
C GLY A 68 4.26 7.06 1.29
N ASN A 69 5.53 7.44 1.41
CA ASN A 69 6.65 6.64 0.91
C ASN A 69 6.75 5.29 1.64
N GLN A 70 6.51 5.24 2.95
CA GLN A 70 6.48 3.98 3.69
C GLN A 70 5.36 3.06 3.21
N CYS A 71 4.20 3.58 2.85
CA CYS A 71 3.11 2.80 2.26
C CYS A 71 3.55 2.17 0.94
N ILE A 72 4.20 2.92 0.07
CA ILE A 72 4.74 2.41 -1.21
C ILE A 72 5.79 1.33 -0.98
N ILE A 73 6.71 1.53 -0.04
CA ILE A 73 7.73 0.52 0.30
C ILE A 73 7.09 -0.78 0.78
N ARG A 74 6.09 -0.72 1.67
CA ARG A 74 5.36 -1.89 2.15
C ARG A 74 4.64 -2.63 1.02
N THR A 75 4.01 -1.89 0.12
CA THR A 75 3.38 -2.47 -1.07
C THR A 75 4.40 -3.14 -1.99
N ALA A 76 5.56 -2.52 -2.21
CA ALA A 76 6.64 -3.10 -3.00
C ALA A 76 7.19 -4.39 -2.38
N ILE A 77 7.34 -4.45 -1.04
CA ILE A 77 7.72 -5.68 -0.34
C ILE A 77 6.67 -6.76 -0.53
N PHE A 78 5.39 -6.42 -0.41
CA PHE A 78 4.29 -7.35 -0.63
C PHE A 78 4.29 -7.93 -2.05
N LEU A 79 4.52 -7.08 -3.07
CA LEU A 79 4.67 -7.50 -4.46
C LEU A 79 5.88 -8.42 -4.65
N LEU A 80 7.00 -8.14 -4.00
CA LEU A 80 8.19 -9.00 -4.04
C LEU A 80 7.89 -10.39 -3.45
N VAL A 81 7.24 -10.44 -2.28
CA VAL A 81 6.85 -11.71 -1.63
C VAL A 81 5.91 -12.50 -2.55
N ARG A 82 4.91 -11.86 -3.14
CA ARG A 82 3.98 -12.49 -4.07
C ARG A 82 4.70 -13.03 -5.31
N ALA A 83 5.57 -12.24 -5.94
CA ALA A 83 6.31 -12.66 -7.13
C ALA A 83 7.24 -13.84 -6.83
N VAL A 84 7.93 -13.82 -5.69
CA VAL A 84 8.78 -14.95 -5.26
C VAL A 84 7.95 -16.20 -4.99
N SER A 85 6.81 -16.06 -4.32
CA SER A 85 5.89 -17.19 -4.06
C SER A 85 5.33 -17.80 -5.34
N ASP A 86 5.00 -16.97 -6.34
CA ASP A 86 4.50 -17.45 -7.64
C ASP A 86 5.55 -18.22 -8.44
N LEU A 87 6.82 -17.79 -8.35
CA LEU A 87 7.93 -18.38 -9.13
C LEU A 87 8.64 -19.54 -8.39
N TYR A 88 8.68 -19.46 -7.08
CA TYR A 88 9.38 -20.39 -6.20
C TYR A 88 8.47 -20.78 -5.04
N PRO A 89 7.69 -21.88 -5.12
CA PRO A 89 6.67 -22.25 -4.13
C PRO A 89 7.19 -22.34 -2.69
N ASP A 90 8.45 -22.75 -2.50
CA ASP A 90 9.11 -22.80 -1.19
C ASP A 90 9.99 -21.55 -0.92
N GLY A 91 9.92 -20.57 -1.80
CA GLY A 91 10.71 -19.34 -1.73
C GLY A 91 10.33 -18.48 -0.53
N LYS A 92 11.35 -17.92 0.12
CA LYS A 92 11.18 -17.00 1.25
C LYS A 92 11.89 -15.68 1.00
N VAL A 93 11.25 -14.60 1.42
CA VAL A 93 11.81 -13.26 1.39
C VAL A 93 12.04 -12.78 2.83
N LYS A 94 13.27 -12.37 3.14
CA LYS A 94 13.63 -11.79 4.44
C LYS A 94 14.07 -10.35 4.24
N VAL A 95 13.30 -9.40 4.72
CA VAL A 95 13.70 -7.99 4.76
C VAL A 95 14.57 -7.78 5.98
N LYS A 96 15.83 -7.40 5.79
CA LYS A 96 16.83 -7.28 6.87
C LYS A 96 16.94 -5.86 7.40
N HIS A 97 17.42 -4.94 6.59
CA HIS A 97 17.66 -3.57 7.04
C HIS A 97 17.60 -2.59 5.88
N ALA A 98 17.43 -1.33 6.22
CA ALA A 98 17.48 -0.25 5.25
C ALA A 98 18.93 0.20 5.02
N LEU A 99 19.31 0.32 3.76
CA LEU A 99 20.57 0.89 3.31
C LEU A 99 20.28 2.26 2.68
N ARG A 100 20.29 3.32 3.46
CA ARG A 100 19.90 4.67 3.02
C ARG A 100 18.49 4.69 2.40
N LYS A 101 18.38 4.78 1.07
CA LYS A 101 17.11 4.79 0.33
C LYS A 101 16.71 3.42 -0.24
N ALA A 102 17.43 2.36 0.08
CA ALA A 102 17.20 1.01 -0.39
C ALA A 102 16.94 0.05 0.77
N LEU A 103 16.27 -1.06 0.49
CA LEU A 103 16.10 -2.17 1.42
C LEU A 103 16.99 -3.33 1.01
N TYR A 104 17.67 -3.91 1.97
CA TYR A 104 18.38 -5.15 1.79
C TYR A 104 17.43 -6.32 2.08
N CYS A 105 17.22 -7.15 1.05
CA CYS A 105 16.37 -8.32 1.14
C CYS A 105 17.19 -9.57 0.81
N GLU A 106 17.03 -10.62 1.60
CA GLU A 106 17.56 -11.95 1.31
C GLU A 106 16.47 -12.83 0.74
N LEU A 107 16.80 -13.54 -0.32
CA LEU A 107 15.91 -14.51 -0.98
C LEU A 107 16.44 -15.91 -0.75
N GLU A 108 15.60 -16.79 -0.21
CA GLU A 108 15.85 -18.23 -0.08
C GLU A 108 14.98 -18.94 -1.12
N ILE A 109 15.54 -19.28 -2.28
CA ILE A 109 14.83 -19.85 -3.42
C ILE A 109 15.33 -21.25 -3.81
N GLY A 110 16.04 -21.91 -2.89
CA GLY A 110 16.58 -23.27 -3.10
C GLY A 110 17.94 -23.31 -3.80
N HIS A 111 18.45 -22.20 -4.29
CA HIS A 111 19.79 -22.05 -4.85
C HIS A 111 20.34 -20.64 -4.64
N THR A 112 21.61 -20.43 -4.95
CA THR A 112 22.20 -19.08 -4.87
C THR A 112 21.54 -18.15 -5.89
N VAL A 113 21.06 -16.99 -5.41
CA VAL A 113 20.39 -15.99 -6.25
C VAL A 113 21.35 -15.45 -7.31
N THR A 114 20.92 -15.48 -8.55
CA THR A 114 21.66 -14.96 -9.70
C THR A 114 21.00 -13.69 -10.23
N ILE A 115 21.70 -12.94 -11.09
CA ILE A 115 21.12 -11.77 -11.80
C ILE A 115 19.90 -12.19 -12.62
N ARG A 116 19.92 -13.38 -13.21
CA ARG A 116 18.78 -13.90 -13.96
C ARG A 116 17.54 -14.10 -13.10
N ASP A 117 17.69 -14.60 -11.89
CA ASP A 117 16.57 -14.75 -10.94
C ASP A 117 15.98 -13.38 -10.60
N VAL A 118 16.82 -12.38 -10.36
CA VAL A 118 16.38 -11.01 -10.08
C VAL A 118 15.58 -10.44 -11.26
N GLU A 119 16.02 -10.66 -12.50
CA GLU A 119 15.29 -10.19 -13.69
C GLU A 119 13.93 -10.88 -13.86
N ILE A 120 13.87 -12.20 -13.61
CA ILE A 120 12.62 -12.96 -13.68
C ILE A 120 11.64 -12.48 -12.60
N ILE A 121 12.10 -12.29 -11.37
CA ILE A 121 11.29 -11.78 -10.26
C ILE A 121 10.79 -10.38 -10.59
N LYS A 122 11.66 -9.50 -11.06
CA LYS A 122 11.29 -8.14 -11.47
C LYS A 122 10.22 -8.13 -12.56
N LYS A 123 10.38 -8.98 -13.58
CA LYS A 123 9.37 -9.14 -14.63
C LYS A 123 8.03 -9.58 -14.04
N ARG A 124 8.04 -10.58 -13.15
CA ARG A 124 6.81 -11.04 -12.50
C ARG A 124 6.14 -9.95 -11.67
N MET A 125 6.92 -9.15 -10.94
CA MET A 125 6.38 -8.00 -10.21
C MET A 125 5.69 -6.99 -11.14
N HIS A 126 6.27 -6.70 -12.30
CA HIS A 126 5.63 -5.82 -13.29
C HIS A 126 4.32 -6.42 -13.84
N GLU A 127 4.29 -7.72 -14.14
CA GLU A 127 3.08 -8.42 -14.58
C GLU A 127 1.95 -8.31 -13.54
N ILE A 128 2.26 -8.48 -12.24
CA ILE A 128 1.28 -8.34 -11.16
C ILE A 128 0.73 -6.91 -11.10
N VAL A 129 1.59 -5.90 -11.28
CA VAL A 129 1.16 -4.49 -11.31
C VAL A 129 0.28 -4.21 -12.52
N GLU A 130 0.61 -4.73 -13.70
CA GLU A 130 -0.17 -4.55 -14.93
C GLU A 130 -1.55 -5.23 -14.85
N GLN A 131 -1.68 -6.32 -14.09
CA GLN A 131 -2.95 -6.99 -13.84
C GLN A 131 -3.90 -6.16 -12.98
N ASP A 132 -3.39 -5.16 -12.26
CA ASP A 132 -4.15 -4.25 -11.39
C ASP A 132 -5.12 -4.98 -10.45
N GLU A 133 -4.68 -6.12 -9.91
CA GLU A 133 -5.49 -6.89 -8.97
C GLU A 133 -5.70 -6.10 -7.67
N PRO A 134 -6.94 -6.02 -7.14
CA PRO A 134 -7.20 -5.31 -5.90
C PRO A 134 -6.52 -5.99 -4.71
N ILE A 135 -5.81 -5.20 -3.90
CA ILE A 135 -5.25 -5.66 -2.63
C ILE A 135 -6.33 -5.51 -1.57
N SER A 136 -6.86 -6.62 -1.07
CA SER A 136 -7.86 -6.63 -0.01
C SER A 136 -7.26 -7.04 1.33
N GLN A 137 -7.82 -6.52 2.41
CA GLN A 137 -7.47 -6.89 3.77
C GLN A 137 -8.59 -7.73 4.38
N VAL A 138 -8.22 -8.87 4.95
CA VAL A 138 -9.14 -9.76 5.68
C VAL A 138 -8.61 -9.92 7.09
N ILE A 139 -9.49 -9.71 8.07
CA ILE A 139 -9.20 -10.01 9.48
C ILE A 139 -9.59 -11.47 9.72
N ALA A 140 -8.63 -12.29 10.08
CA ALA A 140 -8.83 -13.71 10.35
C ALA A 140 -8.20 -14.10 11.68
N SER A 141 -8.69 -15.19 12.29
CA SER A 141 -8.01 -15.79 13.44
C SER A 141 -6.66 -16.37 13.02
N THR A 142 -5.74 -16.51 13.98
CA THR A 142 -4.41 -17.10 13.69
C THR A 142 -4.53 -18.49 13.08
N GLU A 143 -5.46 -19.31 13.54
CA GLU A 143 -5.71 -20.65 13.01
C GLU A 143 -6.15 -20.61 11.54
N THR A 144 -7.06 -19.68 11.19
CA THR A 144 -7.53 -19.50 9.80
C THR A 144 -6.44 -18.93 8.89
N ALA A 145 -5.58 -18.07 9.43
CA ALA A 145 -4.49 -17.45 8.66
C ALA A 145 -3.32 -18.41 8.38
N MET A 146 -3.17 -19.48 9.17
CA MET A 146 -2.12 -20.49 9.02
C MET A 146 -2.56 -21.73 8.24
N ALA A 147 -3.84 -21.84 7.92
CA ALA A 147 -4.39 -22.91 7.08
C ALA A 147 -4.20 -22.59 5.59
#